data_214a968cece24a22c048785d4ebdbf0d
#
_entry.id   214a968cece24a22c048785d4ebdbf0d
#
_cell.length_a   1.000
_cell.length_b   1.000
_cell.length_c   1.000
_cell.angle_alpha   90.00
_cell.angle_beta   90.00
_cell.angle_gamma   90.00
#
_symmetry.space_group_name_H-M   'P 1'
#
loop_
_entity.id
_entity.type
_entity.pdbx_description
1 polymer ?
#
loop_
_entity_poly.entity_id
_entity_poly.type
_entity_poly.pdbx_seq_one_letter_code
_entity_poly.pdbx_strand_id
1 'polypeptide(L)'
;MRSVNETRQDRQNRTVTLHLGNTLAEYHQMICTESGIQALIQRVEIADSLNWGHLADRHHAGCPRRLHFTHHDSYTRWAKHFDGTHSLVTIIRVRCLDCGAVFSIQPSFIVRYKRYDTDAIEKFMVLLFITEDSYRMAGVSQALGIDTQQTGTWTALEEAGRTSISPTALWGLVQWLGQLWPAQLNLALGVEPPTHIIEDEKHGKECGEKAYVPIVYAPKEALIWWIDYIDRVSEEALRQSLERFKAISERLADIVGATVDGWDPAQNAWLAAFPGITLAECHLHAMIKLGQHLATFKRQRKGAGQPVSEQEEAQIRQAFIRVLQAPTPEAYQKALQELPDVFEHDPLASRKDSLIAKQALFQAWTTDDKLAVVTTALDQCMKFLNRKQESMQTFHSPESGLATMNAWAITRNCWRFLKGAKRAGLSPLELAGADFLGIPWMQLANLVLCAWSTLALAAGVLLVST
;
A
#
# COMPACT_ATOMS: atom_id res chain seq x y z
N MET A 1 4.27 47.63 18.17
CA MET A 1 3.27 46.67 18.66
C MET A 1 3.97 45.33 18.85
N ARG A 2 4.05 44.81 20.06
CA ARG A 2 4.68 43.50 20.35
C ARG A 2 3.76 42.42 19.85
N SER A 3 4.30 41.51 19.00
CA SER A 3 3.58 40.32 18.49
C SER A 3 3.00 39.53 19.64
N VAL A 4 1.74 39.11 19.46
CA VAL A 4 1.10 38.09 20.27
C VAL A 4 2.08 36.94 20.44
N ASN A 5 2.29 36.45 21.66
CA ASN A 5 3.14 35.30 21.94
C ASN A 5 2.62 34.07 21.18
N GLU A 6 3.18 33.82 20.01
CA GLU A 6 2.94 32.58 19.27
C GLU A 6 3.37 31.41 20.17
N THR A 7 2.43 30.52 20.42
CA THR A 7 2.72 29.28 21.16
C THR A 7 3.71 28.42 20.38
N ARG A 8 4.44 27.55 21.07
CA ARG A 8 5.34 26.58 20.41
C ARG A 8 4.60 25.72 19.37
N GLN A 9 3.30 25.51 19.56
CA GLN A 9 2.42 24.73 18.69
C GLN A 9 2.08 25.50 17.40
N ASP A 10 1.87 26.82 17.47
CA ASP A 10 1.62 27.66 16.30
C ASP A 10 2.84 27.72 15.37
N ARG A 11 4.05 27.80 15.93
CA ARG A 11 5.30 27.73 15.15
C ARG A 11 5.50 26.36 14.50
N GLN A 12 5.10 25.29 15.18
CA GLN A 12 5.19 23.94 14.66
C GLN A 12 4.25 23.70 13.48
N ASN A 13 3.08 24.33 13.44
CA ASN A 13 2.10 24.16 12.39
C ASN A 13 2.46 24.86 11.06
N ARG A 14 3.50 25.71 11.04
CA ARG A 14 3.94 26.45 9.86
C ARG A 14 5.19 25.86 9.19
N THR A 15 5.37 24.54 9.26
CA THR A 15 6.42 23.86 8.49
C THR A 15 5.84 23.37 7.17
N VAL A 16 6.48 23.72 6.07
CA VAL A 16 6.13 23.33 4.70
C VAL A 16 7.21 22.43 4.17
N THR A 17 6.86 21.28 3.63
CA THR A 17 7.80 20.36 2.99
C THR A 17 7.74 20.54 1.49
N LEU A 18 8.88 20.83 0.86
CA LEU A 18 9.03 21.03 -0.58
C LEU A 18 10.13 20.12 -1.11
N HIS A 19 10.05 19.77 -2.39
CA HIS A 19 11.18 19.14 -3.08
C HIS A 19 12.21 20.23 -3.42
N LEU A 20 13.39 20.14 -2.81
CA LEU A 20 14.48 21.11 -2.91
C LEU A 20 15.81 20.41 -3.24
N GLY A 21 15.77 19.32 -3.98
CA GLY A 21 16.88 18.44 -4.32
C GLY A 21 16.74 17.07 -3.69
N ASN A 22 17.42 16.09 -4.27
CA ASN A 22 17.39 14.70 -3.82
C ASN A 22 18.33 14.45 -2.65
N THR A 23 19.38 15.26 -2.52
CA THR A 23 20.45 15.08 -1.54
C THR A 23 20.69 16.34 -0.72
N LEU A 24 21.33 16.15 0.46
CA LEU A 24 21.78 17.26 1.28
C LEU A 24 22.78 18.17 0.54
N ALA A 25 23.62 17.59 -0.31
CA ALA A 25 24.61 18.36 -1.08
C ALA A 25 23.94 19.30 -2.10
N GLU A 26 22.99 18.79 -2.89
CA GLU A 26 22.19 19.60 -3.82
C GLU A 26 21.44 20.72 -3.11
N TYR A 27 20.79 20.40 -1.99
CA TYR A 27 20.09 21.38 -1.18
C TYR A 27 21.04 22.47 -0.63
N HIS A 28 22.19 22.09 -0.07
CA HIS A 28 23.17 23.05 0.44
C HIS A 28 23.71 23.92 -0.69
N GLN A 29 24.01 23.35 -1.86
CA GLN A 29 24.44 24.13 -3.03
C GLN A 29 23.40 25.17 -3.43
N MET A 30 22.12 24.84 -3.38
CA MET A 30 21.04 25.78 -3.66
C MET A 30 20.99 26.92 -2.63
N ILE A 31 20.96 26.61 -1.34
CA ILE A 31 20.75 27.64 -0.29
C ILE A 31 21.98 28.44 0.07
N CYS A 32 23.18 28.10 -0.41
CA CYS A 32 24.40 28.85 -0.15
C CYS A 32 24.53 30.13 -0.99
N THR A 33 23.65 30.36 -1.95
CA THR A 33 23.65 31.53 -2.83
C THR A 33 22.39 32.37 -2.66
N GLU A 34 22.51 33.68 -2.87
CA GLU A 34 21.35 34.56 -2.79
C GLU A 34 20.31 34.22 -3.87
N SER A 35 20.75 33.88 -5.08
CA SER A 35 19.88 33.44 -6.19
C SER A 35 19.13 32.15 -5.83
N GLY A 36 19.76 31.20 -5.13
CA GLY A 36 19.12 29.97 -4.70
C GLY A 36 18.11 30.21 -3.58
N ILE A 37 18.36 31.14 -2.65
CA ILE A 37 17.36 31.55 -1.65
C ILE A 37 16.16 32.22 -2.33
N GLN A 38 16.38 33.05 -3.34
CA GLN A 38 15.30 33.66 -4.13
C GLN A 38 14.48 32.61 -4.89
N ALA A 39 15.13 31.61 -5.48
CA ALA A 39 14.44 30.48 -6.13
C ALA A 39 13.60 29.67 -5.12
N LEU A 40 14.09 29.47 -3.89
CA LEU A 40 13.34 28.83 -2.82
C LEU A 40 12.09 29.66 -2.45
N ILE A 41 12.22 30.99 -2.33
CA ILE A 41 11.10 31.90 -2.05
C ILE A 41 10.03 31.78 -3.14
N GLN A 42 10.41 31.80 -4.42
CA GLN A 42 9.49 31.61 -5.55
C GLN A 42 8.73 30.27 -5.46
N ARG A 43 9.41 29.18 -5.07
CA ARG A 43 8.75 27.89 -4.84
C ARG A 43 7.74 27.95 -3.69
N VAL A 44 8.02 28.72 -2.63
CA VAL A 44 7.06 28.94 -1.54
C VAL A 44 5.85 29.74 -2.03
N GLU A 45 6.04 30.75 -2.86
CA GLU A 45 4.96 31.55 -3.47
C GLU A 45 4.05 30.67 -4.35
N ILE A 46 4.65 29.80 -5.18
CA ILE A 46 3.90 28.82 -5.96
C ILE A 46 3.15 27.85 -5.04
N ALA A 47 3.80 27.31 -4.01
CA ALA A 47 3.19 26.42 -3.06
C ALA A 47 2.02 27.07 -2.30
N ASP A 48 2.13 28.34 -1.95
CA ASP A 48 1.06 29.11 -1.32
C ASP A 48 -0.10 29.38 -2.29
N SER A 49 0.18 29.74 -3.55
CA SER A 49 -0.85 29.95 -4.58
C SER A 49 -1.70 28.69 -4.81
N LEU A 50 -1.08 27.52 -4.73
CA LEU A 50 -1.71 26.22 -4.88
C LEU A 50 -2.31 25.67 -3.56
N ASN A 51 -2.21 26.43 -2.48
CA ASN A 51 -2.56 25.97 -1.13
C ASN A 51 -1.88 24.66 -0.69
N TRP A 52 -0.66 24.42 -1.16
CA TRP A 52 0.11 23.22 -0.87
C TRP A 52 0.21 22.97 0.63
N GLY A 53 -0.16 21.74 1.06
CA GLY A 53 -0.14 21.38 2.46
C GLY A 53 -0.97 22.32 3.35
N HIS A 54 -2.06 22.89 2.82
CA HIS A 54 -2.92 23.87 3.51
C HIS A 54 -2.18 25.14 3.96
N LEU A 55 -1.27 25.63 3.14
CA LEU A 55 -0.49 26.82 3.43
C LEU A 55 -1.37 28.03 3.68
N ALA A 56 -2.47 28.16 2.93
CA ALA A 56 -3.46 29.24 3.08
C ALA A 56 -3.96 29.37 4.51
N ASP A 57 -4.24 28.25 5.18
CA ASP A 57 -4.82 28.19 6.53
C ASP A 57 -3.79 28.54 7.62
N ARG A 58 -2.51 28.68 7.25
CA ARG A 58 -1.39 28.92 8.17
C ARG A 58 -0.94 30.36 8.22
N HIS A 59 -1.49 31.23 7.37
CA HIS A 59 -1.32 32.67 7.49
C HIS A 59 -2.07 33.22 8.70
N HIS A 60 -1.72 34.43 9.11
CA HIS A 60 -2.54 35.14 10.10
C HIS A 60 -3.91 35.49 9.52
N ALA A 61 -4.93 35.54 10.36
CA ALA A 61 -6.28 35.86 9.96
C ALA A 61 -6.33 37.21 9.19
N GLY A 62 -7.05 37.20 8.06
CA GLY A 62 -7.19 38.38 7.21
C GLY A 62 -6.00 38.68 6.30
N CYS A 63 -5.06 37.75 6.17
CA CYS A 63 -3.95 37.92 5.23
C CYS A 63 -4.47 38.00 3.78
N PRO A 64 -4.15 39.04 3.00
CA PRO A 64 -4.55 39.15 1.60
C PRO A 64 -3.83 38.16 0.66
N ARG A 65 -2.78 37.49 1.13
CA ARG A 65 -2.00 36.46 0.40
C ARG A 65 -1.59 36.94 -0.99
N ARG A 66 -0.88 38.08 -1.06
CA ARG A 66 -0.37 38.60 -2.31
C ARG A 66 0.88 37.88 -2.81
N LEU A 67 1.21 36.73 -2.18
CA LEU A 67 2.35 35.87 -2.51
C LEU A 67 3.70 36.61 -2.41
N HIS A 68 3.86 37.46 -1.41
CA HIS A 68 5.08 38.20 -1.16
C HIS A 68 5.78 37.62 0.06
N PHE A 69 6.86 36.89 -0.15
CA PHE A 69 7.69 36.36 0.91
C PHE A 69 9.11 36.94 0.87
N THR A 70 9.78 36.92 2.01
CA THR A 70 11.18 37.28 2.14
C THR A 70 11.91 36.29 3.02
N HIS A 71 13.19 36.13 2.84
CA HIS A 71 14.04 35.41 3.77
C HIS A 71 13.93 36.04 5.16
N HIS A 72 13.72 35.20 6.20
CA HIS A 72 13.62 35.67 7.56
C HIS A 72 14.90 35.35 8.34
N ASP A 73 15.19 34.08 8.49
CA ASP A 73 16.38 33.53 9.15
C ASP A 73 16.51 32.04 8.83
N SER A 74 17.41 31.36 9.51
CA SER A 74 17.57 29.93 9.40
C SER A 74 17.89 29.30 10.76
N TYR A 75 17.67 27.99 10.88
CA TYR A 75 18.17 27.20 11.99
C TYR A 75 18.67 25.84 11.48
N THR A 76 19.48 25.17 12.25
CA THR A 76 20.00 23.85 11.90
C THR A 76 19.30 22.75 12.68
N ARG A 77 19.19 21.58 12.07
CA ARG A 77 18.76 20.34 12.72
C ARG A 77 19.67 19.19 12.30
N TRP A 78 19.78 18.19 13.14
CA TRP A 78 20.48 16.95 12.80
C TRP A 78 19.59 16.03 11.97
N ALA A 79 20.15 15.45 10.92
CA ALA A 79 19.62 14.31 10.19
C ALA A 79 20.57 13.13 10.37
N LYS A 80 20.03 11.95 10.69
CA LYS A 80 20.77 10.71 10.85
C LYS A 80 20.64 9.89 9.57
N HIS A 81 21.76 9.42 9.05
CA HIS A 81 21.86 8.56 7.89
C HIS A 81 21.75 7.08 8.27
N PHE A 82 21.56 6.22 7.28
CA PHE A 82 21.44 4.77 7.50
C PHE A 82 22.69 4.16 8.13
N ASP A 83 23.88 4.62 7.77
CA ASP A 83 25.16 4.18 8.33
C ASP A 83 25.45 4.67 9.76
N GLY A 84 24.48 5.39 10.35
CA GLY A 84 24.58 5.95 11.69
C GLY A 84 25.31 7.30 11.78
N THR A 85 25.87 7.80 10.68
CA THR A 85 26.43 9.16 10.63
C THR A 85 25.36 10.23 10.74
N HIS A 86 25.76 11.46 11.02
CA HIS A 86 24.85 12.60 11.20
C HIS A 86 25.31 13.77 10.35
N SER A 87 24.33 14.47 9.74
CA SER A 87 24.58 15.73 9.05
C SER A 87 23.76 16.86 9.64
N LEU A 88 24.29 18.07 9.60
CA LEU A 88 23.53 19.27 9.90
C LEU A 88 22.80 19.74 8.66
N VAL A 89 21.50 19.92 8.79
CA VAL A 89 20.62 20.43 7.72
C VAL A 89 20.16 21.82 8.14
N THR A 90 20.44 22.80 7.31
CA THR A 90 19.97 24.19 7.50
C THR A 90 18.52 24.28 7.02
N ILE A 91 17.62 24.69 7.88
CA ILE A 91 16.21 24.92 7.57
C ILE A 91 15.99 26.42 7.38
N ILE A 92 15.68 26.83 6.16
CA ILE A 92 15.39 28.23 5.85
C ILE A 92 14.00 28.60 6.35
N ARG A 93 13.87 29.79 6.92
CA ARG A 93 12.57 30.36 7.28
C ARG A 93 12.28 31.57 6.40
N VAL A 94 11.05 31.64 5.93
CA VAL A 94 10.55 32.77 5.14
C VAL A 94 9.41 33.45 5.86
N ARG A 95 9.27 34.75 5.67
CA ARG A 95 8.21 35.59 6.27
C ARG A 95 7.29 36.10 5.16
N CYS A 96 5.99 35.92 5.34
CA CYS A 96 4.99 36.61 4.55
C CYS A 96 5.03 38.11 4.86
N LEU A 97 5.20 38.95 3.84
CA LEU A 97 5.26 40.41 4.01
C LEU A 97 3.89 41.02 4.32
N ASP A 98 2.80 40.36 3.93
CA ASP A 98 1.44 40.85 4.16
C ASP A 98 0.98 40.69 5.61
N CYS A 99 1.28 39.55 6.24
CA CYS A 99 0.78 39.27 7.59
C CYS A 99 1.87 39.00 8.63
N GLY A 100 3.13 38.92 8.22
CA GLY A 100 4.25 38.66 9.12
C GLY A 100 4.40 37.20 9.57
N ALA A 101 3.55 36.28 9.12
CA ALA A 101 3.67 34.85 9.45
C ALA A 101 4.99 34.27 8.95
N VAL A 102 5.67 33.46 9.77
CA VAL A 102 6.96 32.85 9.45
C VAL A 102 6.78 31.36 9.20
N PHE A 103 7.28 30.88 8.08
CA PHE A 103 7.19 29.49 7.63
C PHE A 103 8.58 28.85 7.62
N SER A 104 8.71 27.66 8.18
CA SER A 104 9.91 26.82 8.09
C SER A 104 9.84 25.95 6.83
N ILE A 105 10.80 26.08 5.94
CA ILE A 105 10.81 25.34 4.68
C ILE A 105 11.72 24.12 4.83
N GLN A 106 11.12 22.97 4.80
CA GLN A 106 11.78 21.69 5.02
C GLN A 106 11.98 20.97 3.67
N PRO A 107 13.22 20.56 3.33
CA PRO A 107 13.45 19.75 2.13
C PRO A 107 12.82 18.36 2.25
N SER A 108 12.36 17.79 1.13
CA SER A 108 11.62 16.51 1.08
C SER A 108 12.40 15.31 1.60
N PHE A 109 13.74 15.36 1.53
CA PHE A 109 14.59 14.29 2.08
C PHE A 109 14.65 14.28 3.62
N ILE A 110 14.02 15.24 4.31
CA ILE A 110 13.90 15.30 5.76
C ILE A 110 12.45 15.09 6.18
N VAL A 111 12.21 14.16 7.11
CA VAL A 111 10.89 13.89 7.66
C VAL A 111 10.66 14.70 8.94
N ARG A 112 9.52 15.38 9.02
CA ARG A 112 9.14 16.18 10.17
C ARG A 112 9.12 15.33 11.45
N TYR A 113 9.76 15.80 12.51
CA TYR A 113 9.89 15.14 13.83
C TYR A 113 10.61 13.78 13.81
N LYS A 114 11.15 13.33 12.68
CA LYS A 114 11.98 12.13 12.61
C LYS A 114 13.46 12.54 12.59
N ARG A 115 14.30 11.68 13.17
CA ARG A 115 15.75 11.90 13.20
C ARG A 115 16.44 11.43 11.94
N TYR A 116 15.86 10.48 11.24
CA TYR A 116 16.41 9.86 10.04
C TYR A 116 15.98 10.63 8.79
N ASP A 117 16.86 10.69 7.80
CA ASP A 117 16.51 11.15 6.45
C ASP A 117 15.69 10.09 5.70
N THR A 118 15.16 10.47 4.54
CA THR A 118 14.30 9.59 3.75
C THR A 118 15.05 8.39 3.17
N ASP A 119 16.34 8.53 2.83
CA ASP A 119 17.18 7.42 2.33
C ASP A 119 17.34 6.34 3.41
N ALA A 120 17.64 6.74 4.64
CA ALA A 120 17.70 5.81 5.77
C ALA A 120 16.36 5.14 6.03
N ILE A 121 15.25 5.90 5.97
CA ILE A 121 13.91 5.35 6.19
C ILE A 121 13.56 4.34 5.09
N GLU A 122 13.86 4.65 3.83
CA GLU A 122 13.67 3.73 2.71
C GLU A 122 14.38 2.39 2.94
N LYS A 123 15.66 2.44 3.29
CA LYS A 123 16.45 1.23 3.58
C LYS A 123 15.88 0.43 4.75
N PHE A 124 15.39 1.09 5.80
CA PHE A 124 14.70 0.40 6.89
C PHE A 124 13.40 -0.28 6.45
N MET A 125 12.61 0.37 5.60
CA MET A 125 11.37 -0.24 5.08
C MET A 125 11.68 -1.46 4.22
N VAL A 126 12.74 -1.40 3.40
CA VAL A 126 13.20 -2.55 2.60
C VAL A 126 13.65 -3.69 3.50
N LEU A 127 14.47 -3.43 4.52
CA LEU A 127 14.88 -4.46 5.49
C LEU A 127 13.68 -5.12 6.18
N LEU A 128 12.68 -4.32 6.58
CA LEU A 128 11.52 -4.85 7.26
C LEU A 128 10.57 -5.64 6.35
N PHE A 129 10.31 -5.16 5.15
CA PHE A 129 9.19 -5.61 4.36
C PHE A 129 9.56 -6.39 3.10
N ILE A 130 10.77 -6.24 2.61
CA ILE A 130 11.27 -6.97 1.44
C ILE A 130 12.21 -8.10 1.84
N THR A 131 13.15 -7.86 2.78
CA THR A 131 14.02 -8.92 3.31
C THR A 131 13.40 -9.65 4.52
N GLU A 132 12.19 -9.21 4.93
CA GLU A 132 11.40 -9.85 6.00
C GLU A 132 12.05 -9.82 7.39
N ASP A 133 12.98 -8.92 7.63
CA ASP A 133 13.64 -8.75 8.93
C ASP A 133 12.65 -8.36 10.05
N SER A 134 12.91 -8.83 11.26
CA SER A 134 12.23 -8.29 12.44
C SER A 134 12.71 -6.86 12.74
N TYR A 135 11.96 -6.11 13.54
CA TYR A 135 12.37 -4.77 13.96
C TYR A 135 13.76 -4.75 14.63
N ARG A 136 14.06 -5.80 15.42
CA ARG A 136 15.37 -5.96 16.06
C ARG A 136 16.45 -6.22 15.00
N MET A 137 16.17 -7.09 14.06
CA MET A 137 17.13 -7.51 13.05
C MET A 137 17.44 -6.39 12.06
N ALA A 138 16.46 -5.59 11.65
CA ALA A 138 16.70 -4.42 10.81
C ALA A 138 17.64 -3.40 11.49
N GLY A 139 17.52 -3.21 12.82
CA GLY A 139 18.45 -2.37 13.58
C GLY A 139 19.88 -2.93 13.60
N VAL A 140 19.99 -4.25 13.67
CA VAL A 140 21.26 -4.98 13.63
C VAL A 140 21.90 -4.89 12.25
N SER A 141 21.14 -5.13 11.19
CA SER A 141 21.60 -5.00 9.80
C SER A 141 22.13 -3.60 9.53
N GLN A 142 21.48 -2.57 10.04
CA GLN A 142 21.98 -1.20 9.99
C GLN A 142 23.35 -1.07 10.69
N ALA A 143 23.45 -1.59 11.91
CA ALA A 143 24.71 -1.48 12.69
C ALA A 143 25.90 -2.14 12.02
N LEU A 144 25.66 -3.22 11.26
CA LEU A 144 26.69 -3.92 10.50
C LEU A 144 27.02 -3.27 9.14
N GLY A 145 26.25 -2.29 8.70
CA GLY A 145 26.39 -1.70 7.38
C GLY A 145 26.08 -2.69 6.24
N ILE A 146 25.21 -3.67 6.50
CA ILE A 146 24.83 -4.67 5.50
C ILE A 146 24.04 -3.98 4.40
N ASP A 147 24.49 -4.14 3.15
CA ASP A 147 23.72 -3.72 1.98
C ASP A 147 22.45 -4.58 1.88
N THR A 148 21.33 -3.93 1.67
CA THR A 148 20.02 -4.56 1.50
C THR A 148 19.95 -5.54 0.34
N GLN A 149 20.99 -5.57 -0.51
CA GLN A 149 21.10 -6.49 -1.64
C GLN A 149 21.94 -7.75 -1.35
N GLN A 150 22.55 -7.84 -0.18
CA GLN A 150 23.36 -8.99 0.21
C GLN A 150 22.77 -9.70 1.42
N THR A 151 22.39 -10.95 1.22
CA THR A 151 22.06 -11.88 2.32
C THR A 151 23.33 -12.32 3.02
N GLY A 152 23.69 -11.66 4.10
CA GLY A 152 24.86 -11.99 4.91
C GLY A 152 24.53 -12.84 6.14
N THR A 153 25.47 -13.62 6.58
CA THR A 153 25.39 -14.49 7.76
C THR A 153 25.63 -13.71 9.07
N TRP A 154 24.87 -14.02 10.09
CA TRP A 154 24.63 -13.34 11.36
C TRP A 154 25.75 -13.37 12.43
N THR A 155 26.97 -13.64 12.13
CA THR A 155 28.01 -13.97 13.13
C THR A 155 28.86 -12.81 13.66
N ALA A 156 28.63 -11.56 13.24
CA ALA A 156 29.50 -10.41 13.60
C ALA A 156 28.84 -9.34 14.50
N LEU A 157 27.81 -9.67 15.26
CA LEU A 157 26.83 -8.73 15.81
C LEU A 157 27.24 -7.99 17.08
N GLU A 158 28.11 -8.55 17.87
CA GLU A 158 28.42 -8.01 19.21
C GLU A 158 29.61 -7.02 19.24
N GLU A 159 30.42 -6.99 18.18
CA GLU A 159 31.67 -6.21 18.17
C GLU A 159 31.60 -4.82 17.56
N ALA A 160 30.52 -4.47 16.86
CA ALA A 160 30.54 -3.28 15.97
C ALA A 160 30.46 -1.93 16.67
N GLY A 161 30.10 -1.84 17.94
CA GLY A 161 30.08 -0.57 18.72
C GLY A 161 29.22 0.58 18.12
N ARG A 162 28.48 0.33 17.02
CA ARG A 162 27.67 1.31 16.31
C ARG A 162 26.27 1.41 16.93
N THR A 163 25.75 2.62 17.06
CA THR A 163 24.39 2.85 17.55
C THR A 163 23.37 2.41 16.50
N SER A 164 22.77 1.24 16.70
CA SER A 164 21.66 0.77 15.89
C SER A 164 20.39 1.60 16.11
N ILE A 165 19.46 1.56 15.16
CA ILE A 165 18.11 2.08 15.40
C ILE A 165 17.40 1.18 16.42
N SER A 166 16.72 1.79 17.42
CA SER A 166 15.93 1.00 18.35
C SER A 166 14.66 0.46 17.67
N PRO A 167 14.15 -0.73 18.08
CA PRO A 167 12.89 -1.27 17.58
C PRO A 167 11.73 -0.28 17.68
N THR A 168 11.65 0.48 18.79
CA THR A 168 10.61 1.51 18.99
C THR A 168 10.72 2.66 17.99
N ALA A 169 11.95 3.13 17.71
CA ALA A 169 12.15 4.18 16.71
C ALA A 169 11.77 3.70 15.31
N LEU A 170 12.16 2.48 14.97
CA LEU A 170 11.82 1.86 13.68
C LEU A 170 10.32 1.64 13.54
N TRP A 171 9.65 1.14 14.59
CA TRP A 171 8.19 1.07 14.64
C TRP A 171 7.56 2.44 14.41
N GLY A 172 8.08 3.50 15.04
CA GLY A 172 7.61 4.87 14.83
C GLY A 172 7.78 5.39 13.40
N LEU A 173 8.74 4.87 12.62
CA LEU A 173 8.87 5.16 11.18
C LEU A 173 7.81 4.42 10.38
N VAL A 174 7.54 3.15 10.70
CA VAL A 174 6.47 2.36 10.06
C VAL A 174 5.11 3.01 10.29
N GLN A 175 4.82 3.42 11.55
CA GLN A 175 3.57 4.09 11.87
C GLN A 175 3.40 5.44 11.14
N TRP A 176 4.50 6.15 10.91
CA TRP A 176 4.49 7.38 10.13
C TRP A 176 4.19 7.13 8.65
N LEU A 177 4.89 6.19 8.00
CA LEU A 177 4.66 5.87 6.59
C LEU A 177 3.24 5.30 6.38
N GLY A 178 2.79 4.48 7.32
CA GLY A 178 1.49 3.83 7.27
C GLY A 178 0.28 4.75 7.46
N GLN A 179 0.48 6.04 7.71
CA GLN A 179 -0.60 7.05 7.62
C GLN A 179 -1.01 7.31 6.18
N LEU A 180 -0.18 6.96 5.22
CA LEU A 180 -0.46 7.05 3.80
C LEU A 180 -1.13 5.77 3.32
N TRP A 181 -2.23 5.91 2.58
CA TRP A 181 -2.86 4.80 1.90
C TRP A 181 -2.19 4.51 0.56
N PRO A 182 -2.05 3.24 0.12
CA PRO A 182 -1.48 2.94 -1.19
C PRO A 182 -2.15 3.70 -2.34
N ALA A 183 -3.49 3.75 -2.37
CA ALA A 183 -4.23 4.47 -3.39
C ALA A 183 -3.89 5.97 -3.45
N GLN A 184 -3.63 6.60 -2.30
CA GLN A 184 -3.22 8.01 -2.26
C GLN A 184 -1.88 8.22 -2.97
N LEU A 185 -0.89 7.38 -2.69
CA LEU A 185 0.41 7.47 -3.35
C LEU A 185 0.28 7.16 -4.85
N ASN A 186 -0.46 6.11 -5.21
CA ASN A 186 -0.68 5.71 -6.59
C ASN A 186 -1.27 6.89 -7.41
N LEU A 187 -2.35 7.49 -6.91
CA LEU A 187 -3.01 8.63 -7.55
C LEU A 187 -2.12 9.87 -7.60
N ALA A 188 -1.36 10.15 -6.53
CA ALA A 188 -0.44 11.29 -6.48
C ALA A 188 0.68 11.18 -7.51
N LEU A 189 1.09 9.96 -7.86
CA LEU A 189 2.08 9.67 -8.90
C LEU A 189 1.47 9.54 -10.30
N GLY A 190 0.23 9.95 -10.48
CA GLY A 190 -0.44 9.98 -11.78
C GLY A 190 -0.90 8.62 -12.29
N VAL A 191 -0.91 7.59 -11.44
CA VAL A 191 -1.41 6.27 -11.85
C VAL A 191 -2.93 6.30 -12.02
N GLU A 192 -3.38 5.85 -13.18
CA GLU A 192 -4.81 5.70 -13.45
C GLU A 192 -5.42 4.55 -12.64
N PRO A 193 -6.59 4.74 -12.02
CA PRO A 193 -7.31 3.66 -11.37
C PRO A 193 -7.55 2.48 -12.30
N PRO A 194 -7.42 1.23 -11.80
CA PRO A 194 -7.71 0.06 -12.60
C PRO A 194 -9.21 -0.06 -12.83
N THR A 195 -9.61 -0.47 -14.01
CA THR A 195 -11.01 -0.80 -14.27
C THR A 195 -11.41 -2.17 -13.74
N HIS A 196 -10.44 -3.07 -13.58
CA HIS A 196 -10.62 -4.44 -13.12
C HIS A 196 -9.59 -4.78 -12.04
N ILE A 197 -10.07 -5.43 -10.99
CA ILE A 197 -9.26 -5.78 -9.81
C ILE A 197 -9.49 -7.23 -9.38
N ILE A 198 -8.62 -7.69 -8.51
CA ILE A 198 -8.87 -8.88 -7.69
C ILE A 198 -8.86 -8.47 -6.23
N GLU A 199 -9.66 -9.14 -5.43
CA GLU A 199 -9.71 -8.94 -3.99
C GLU A 199 -9.73 -10.29 -3.27
N ASP A 200 -9.06 -10.32 -2.13
CA ASP A 200 -9.05 -11.45 -1.22
C ASP A 200 -8.69 -10.97 0.18
N GLU A 201 -9.11 -11.73 1.21
CA GLU A 201 -8.85 -11.39 2.60
C GLU A 201 -7.79 -12.29 3.20
N LYS A 202 -6.86 -11.67 3.89
CA LYS A 202 -5.86 -12.37 4.68
C LYS A 202 -6.22 -12.38 6.17
N HIS A 203 -6.15 -13.56 6.77
CA HIS A 203 -6.29 -13.68 8.23
C HIS A 203 -5.05 -13.17 8.96
N GLY A 204 -5.26 -12.29 9.93
CA GLY A 204 -4.27 -11.78 10.86
C GLY A 204 -4.66 -12.09 12.32
N LYS A 205 -3.93 -11.51 13.27
CA LYS A 205 -4.23 -11.58 14.70
C LYS A 205 -4.06 -10.23 15.36
N GLU A 206 -4.99 -9.88 16.23
CA GLU A 206 -4.95 -8.73 17.10
C GLU A 206 -5.16 -9.15 18.54
N CYS A 207 -4.21 -8.88 19.42
CA CYS A 207 -4.26 -9.30 20.83
C CYS A 207 -4.65 -10.78 21.03
N GLY A 208 -4.30 -11.65 20.05
CA GLY A 208 -4.65 -13.07 20.04
C GLY A 208 -5.97 -13.42 19.35
N GLU A 209 -6.85 -12.45 19.09
CA GLU A 209 -8.08 -12.61 18.33
C GLU A 209 -7.82 -12.59 16.82
N LYS A 210 -8.79 -13.09 16.05
CA LYS A 210 -8.71 -13.06 14.58
C LYS A 210 -8.95 -11.64 14.09
N ALA A 211 -8.06 -11.18 13.20
CA ALA A 211 -8.26 -9.98 12.40
C ALA A 211 -8.17 -10.33 10.91
N TYR A 212 -8.62 -9.43 10.05
CA TYR A 212 -8.68 -9.67 8.61
C TYR A 212 -8.09 -8.48 7.87
N VAL A 213 -7.41 -8.80 6.78
CA VAL A 213 -6.71 -7.82 5.94
C VAL A 213 -7.24 -7.95 4.51
N PRO A 214 -8.30 -7.22 4.14
CA PRO A 214 -8.76 -7.18 2.76
C PRO A 214 -7.77 -6.41 1.89
N ILE A 215 -7.47 -6.94 0.70
CA ILE A 215 -6.51 -6.38 -0.24
C ILE A 215 -7.13 -6.25 -1.63
N VAL A 216 -7.19 -5.02 -2.15
CA VAL A 216 -7.58 -4.74 -3.54
C VAL A 216 -6.33 -4.58 -4.40
N TYR A 217 -6.23 -5.36 -5.47
CA TYR A 217 -5.02 -5.54 -6.23
C TYR A 217 -5.28 -5.48 -7.74
N ALA A 218 -4.44 -4.75 -8.47
CA ALA A 218 -4.43 -4.74 -9.93
C ALA A 218 -3.43 -5.80 -10.44
N PRO A 219 -3.91 -6.94 -10.99
CA PRO A 219 -3.04 -8.08 -11.27
C PRO A 219 -2.06 -7.86 -12.42
N LYS A 220 -2.41 -7.02 -13.39
CA LYS A 220 -1.57 -6.71 -14.55
C LYS A 220 -0.29 -5.99 -14.16
N GLU A 221 -0.40 -4.99 -13.31
CA GLU A 221 0.70 -4.15 -12.82
C GLU A 221 1.34 -4.72 -11.55
N ALA A 222 0.72 -5.71 -10.93
CA ALA A 222 1.07 -6.25 -9.61
C ALA A 222 1.00 -5.19 -8.50
N LEU A 223 0.04 -4.26 -8.61
CA LEU A 223 -0.08 -3.07 -7.79
C LEU A 223 -1.19 -3.21 -6.73
N ILE A 224 -0.83 -2.96 -5.47
CA ILE A 224 -1.80 -2.87 -4.38
C ILE A 224 -2.45 -1.49 -4.43
N TRP A 225 -3.78 -1.45 -4.53
CA TRP A 225 -4.56 -0.22 -4.49
C TRP A 225 -5.11 0.07 -3.12
N TRP A 226 -5.52 -0.97 -2.40
CA TRP A 226 -6.11 -0.85 -1.09
C TRP A 226 -5.64 -2.00 -0.20
N ILE A 227 -5.44 -1.71 1.05
CA ILE A 227 -5.26 -2.67 2.12
C ILE A 227 -5.89 -2.08 3.37
N ASP A 228 -6.62 -2.90 4.11
CA ASP A 228 -7.24 -2.47 5.35
C ASP A 228 -6.96 -3.48 6.46
N TYR A 229 -7.33 -3.15 7.66
CA TYR A 229 -7.21 -4.01 8.83
C TYR A 229 -8.51 -3.94 9.63
N ILE A 230 -9.29 -5.02 9.60
CA ILE A 230 -10.61 -5.09 10.23
C ILE A 230 -10.66 -6.19 11.28
N ASP A 231 -11.34 -5.94 12.39
CA ASP A 231 -11.40 -6.82 13.56
C ASP A 231 -12.28 -8.06 13.33
N ARG A 232 -13.23 -7.96 12.42
CA ARG A 232 -14.12 -9.08 12.07
C ARG A 232 -14.48 -9.08 10.59
N VAL A 233 -14.60 -10.28 10.03
CA VAL A 233 -15.14 -10.46 8.68
C VAL A 233 -16.66 -10.44 8.75
N SER A 234 -17.25 -9.39 8.20
CA SER A 234 -18.69 -9.26 7.99
C SER A 234 -18.93 -8.44 6.72
N GLU A 235 -20.09 -8.60 6.11
CA GLU A 235 -20.51 -7.81 4.95
C GLU A 235 -20.38 -6.31 5.24
N GLU A 236 -20.85 -5.87 6.42
CA GLU A 236 -20.83 -4.47 6.82
C GLU A 236 -19.39 -3.92 6.99
N ALA A 237 -18.49 -4.69 7.64
CA ALA A 237 -17.10 -4.25 7.83
C ALA A 237 -16.35 -4.14 6.50
N LEU A 238 -16.57 -5.09 5.58
CA LEU A 238 -16.02 -5.03 4.23
C LEU A 238 -16.61 -3.89 3.41
N ARG A 239 -17.93 -3.68 3.47
CA ARG A 239 -18.59 -2.55 2.81
C ARG A 239 -18.01 -1.22 3.28
N GLN A 240 -17.85 -1.03 4.59
CA GLN A 240 -17.23 0.18 5.15
C GLN A 240 -15.77 0.34 4.71
N SER A 241 -15.00 -0.74 4.61
CA SER A 241 -13.64 -0.71 4.07
C SER A 241 -13.63 -0.23 2.62
N LEU A 242 -14.49 -0.79 1.76
CA LEU A 242 -14.62 -0.40 0.36
C LEU A 242 -15.13 1.04 0.16
N GLU A 243 -16.03 1.51 1.03
CA GLU A 243 -16.46 2.92 1.02
C GLU A 243 -15.32 3.88 1.40
N ARG A 244 -14.45 3.50 2.37
CA ARG A 244 -13.23 4.28 2.67
C ARG A 244 -12.28 4.30 1.47
N PHE A 245 -12.12 3.18 0.79
CA PHE A 245 -11.32 3.10 -0.44
C PHE A 245 -11.85 4.07 -1.50
N LYS A 246 -13.14 3.99 -1.80
CA LYS A 246 -13.81 4.84 -2.78
C LYS A 246 -13.74 6.34 -2.43
N ALA A 247 -13.81 6.66 -1.13
CA ALA A 247 -13.74 8.04 -0.65
C ALA A 247 -12.38 8.74 -0.85
N ILE A 248 -11.32 7.99 -1.19
CA ILE A 248 -10.00 8.59 -1.48
C ILE A 248 -10.07 9.45 -2.74
N SER A 249 -10.83 9.04 -3.76
CA SER A 249 -11.00 9.78 -5.01
C SER A 249 -12.25 9.30 -5.75
N GLU A 250 -13.01 10.22 -6.34
CA GLU A 250 -14.15 9.90 -7.20
C GLU A 250 -13.76 8.97 -8.37
N ARG A 251 -12.52 9.07 -8.86
CA ARG A 251 -11.98 8.21 -9.94
C ARG A 251 -11.94 6.73 -9.57
N LEU A 252 -11.92 6.37 -8.27
CA LEU A 252 -11.96 4.98 -7.82
C LEU A 252 -13.38 4.37 -7.94
N ALA A 253 -14.40 5.19 -8.17
CA ALA A 253 -15.74 4.69 -8.48
C ALA A 253 -15.87 4.08 -9.89
N ASP A 254 -14.88 4.29 -10.77
CA ASP A 254 -14.86 3.79 -12.14
C ASP A 254 -14.41 2.31 -12.26
N ILE A 255 -14.21 1.61 -11.15
CA ILE A 255 -13.96 0.17 -11.15
C ILE A 255 -15.23 -0.54 -11.58
N VAL A 256 -15.15 -1.29 -12.69
CA VAL A 256 -16.31 -1.94 -13.32
C VAL A 256 -16.28 -3.47 -13.20
N GLY A 257 -15.15 -4.06 -12.81
CA GLY A 257 -15.00 -5.50 -12.66
C GLY A 257 -14.16 -5.90 -11.46
N ALA A 258 -14.59 -6.95 -10.73
CA ALA A 258 -13.82 -7.51 -9.62
C ALA A 258 -13.92 -9.04 -9.59
N THR A 259 -12.79 -9.71 -9.33
CA THR A 259 -12.76 -11.14 -9.01
C THR A 259 -12.52 -11.31 -7.53
N VAL A 260 -13.45 -11.95 -6.86
CA VAL A 260 -13.46 -12.15 -5.40
C VAL A 260 -13.55 -13.64 -5.05
N ASP A 261 -13.36 -13.97 -3.79
CA ASP A 261 -13.58 -15.33 -3.34
C ASP A 261 -15.09 -15.67 -3.34
N GLY A 262 -15.42 -16.95 -3.13
CA GLY A 262 -16.82 -17.41 -3.11
C GLY A 262 -17.53 -17.20 -1.77
N TRP A 263 -17.16 -16.18 -0.99
CA TRP A 263 -17.82 -15.84 0.28
C TRP A 263 -18.90 -14.77 0.03
N ASP A 264 -20.17 -15.13 0.25
CA ASP A 264 -21.31 -14.31 -0.10
C ASP A 264 -21.29 -12.90 0.53
N PRO A 265 -20.91 -12.72 1.80
CA PRO A 265 -20.81 -11.38 2.36
C PRO A 265 -19.78 -10.47 1.68
N ALA A 266 -18.66 -11.01 1.17
CA ALA A 266 -17.72 -10.22 0.39
C ALA A 266 -18.34 -9.80 -0.96
N GLN A 267 -19.00 -10.71 -1.64
CA GLN A 267 -19.71 -10.43 -2.89
C GLN A 267 -20.78 -9.36 -2.69
N ASN A 268 -21.58 -9.45 -1.63
CA ASN A 268 -22.60 -8.46 -1.29
C ASN A 268 -21.99 -7.09 -0.94
N ALA A 269 -20.88 -7.05 -0.20
CA ALA A 269 -20.18 -5.83 0.13
C ALA A 269 -19.69 -5.08 -1.13
N TRP A 270 -19.14 -5.82 -2.11
CA TRP A 270 -18.74 -5.27 -3.40
C TRP A 270 -19.91 -4.70 -4.19
N LEU A 271 -21.01 -5.45 -4.33
CA LEU A 271 -22.21 -4.99 -5.03
C LEU A 271 -22.84 -3.76 -4.37
N ALA A 272 -22.78 -3.67 -3.04
CA ALA A 272 -23.31 -2.51 -2.31
C ALA A 272 -22.41 -1.28 -2.47
N ALA A 273 -21.07 -1.45 -2.38
CA ALA A 273 -20.12 -0.34 -2.50
C ALA A 273 -19.95 0.17 -3.94
N PHE A 274 -20.04 -0.72 -4.94
CA PHE A 274 -19.89 -0.42 -6.37
C PHE A 274 -21.12 -0.90 -7.16
N PRO A 275 -22.23 -0.17 -7.12
CA PRO A 275 -23.43 -0.53 -7.87
C PRO A 275 -23.14 -0.63 -9.37
N GLY A 276 -23.46 -1.77 -9.97
CA GLY A 276 -23.22 -2.02 -11.39
C GLY A 276 -21.87 -2.70 -11.72
N ILE A 277 -21.05 -3.01 -10.70
CA ILE A 277 -19.82 -3.80 -10.92
C ILE A 277 -20.15 -5.21 -11.42
N THR A 278 -19.35 -5.71 -12.36
CA THR A 278 -19.37 -7.11 -12.75
C THR A 278 -18.49 -7.92 -11.81
N LEU A 279 -19.09 -8.86 -11.07
CA LEU A 279 -18.34 -9.75 -10.17
C LEU A 279 -18.05 -11.08 -10.85
N ALA A 280 -16.84 -11.61 -10.63
CA ALA A 280 -16.46 -12.98 -10.91
C ALA A 280 -16.08 -13.71 -9.61
N GLU A 281 -16.45 -14.98 -9.51
CA GLU A 281 -15.97 -15.85 -8.43
C GLU A 281 -14.65 -16.52 -8.83
N CYS A 282 -13.66 -16.49 -7.95
CA CYS A 282 -12.34 -17.08 -8.17
C CYS A 282 -12.44 -18.61 -8.33
N HIS A 283 -12.07 -19.14 -9.49
CA HIS A 283 -12.07 -20.57 -9.78
C HIS A 283 -11.09 -21.34 -8.89
N LEU A 284 -9.97 -20.75 -8.48
CA LEU A 284 -9.02 -21.39 -7.57
C LEU A 284 -9.66 -21.66 -6.20
N HIS A 285 -10.38 -20.67 -5.65
CA HIS A 285 -11.10 -20.86 -4.38
C HIS A 285 -12.22 -21.89 -4.49
N ALA A 286 -12.94 -21.94 -5.61
CA ALA A 286 -13.91 -23.00 -5.87
C ALA A 286 -13.24 -24.39 -5.85
N MET A 287 -12.05 -24.54 -6.46
CA MET A 287 -11.28 -25.79 -6.45
C MET A 287 -10.73 -26.14 -5.06
N ILE A 288 -10.31 -25.17 -4.27
CA ILE A 288 -9.88 -25.37 -2.87
C ILE A 288 -11.06 -25.90 -2.03
N LYS A 289 -12.23 -25.26 -2.16
CA LYS A 289 -13.47 -25.69 -1.48
C LYS A 289 -13.88 -27.11 -1.93
N LEU A 290 -13.79 -27.42 -3.23
CA LEU A 290 -13.99 -28.79 -3.72
C LEU A 290 -13.03 -29.78 -3.04
N GLY A 291 -11.74 -29.43 -2.94
CA GLY A 291 -10.73 -30.27 -2.29
C GLY A 291 -11.06 -30.59 -0.83
N GLN A 292 -11.56 -29.63 -0.07
CA GLN A 292 -11.99 -29.80 1.34
C GLN A 292 -13.19 -30.77 1.44
N HIS A 293 -14.20 -30.60 0.58
CA HIS A 293 -15.37 -31.48 0.54
C HIS A 293 -15.00 -32.90 0.07
N LEU A 294 -14.13 -33.00 -0.92
CA LEU A 294 -13.61 -34.27 -1.42
C LEU A 294 -12.81 -35.04 -0.35
N ALA A 295 -12.02 -34.35 0.45
CA ALA A 295 -11.30 -34.96 1.59
C ALA A 295 -12.29 -35.55 2.64
N THR A 296 -13.42 -34.87 2.87
CA THR A 296 -14.48 -35.35 3.75
C THR A 296 -15.19 -36.55 3.11
N PHE A 297 -15.55 -36.47 1.84
CA PHE A 297 -16.14 -37.57 1.08
C PHE A 297 -15.26 -38.85 1.10
N LYS A 298 -13.95 -38.69 0.87
CA LYS A 298 -12.98 -39.79 0.94
C LYS A 298 -12.94 -40.45 2.32
N ARG A 299 -13.00 -39.65 3.40
CA ARG A 299 -13.06 -40.21 4.77
C ARG A 299 -14.33 -41.02 5.01
N GLN A 300 -15.49 -40.52 4.59
CA GLN A 300 -16.77 -41.21 4.69
C GLN A 300 -16.78 -42.55 3.92
N ARG A 301 -16.34 -42.51 2.65
CA ARG A 301 -16.28 -43.73 1.79
C ARG A 301 -15.28 -44.75 2.34
N LYS A 302 -14.13 -44.35 2.86
CA LYS A 302 -13.17 -45.23 3.52
C LYS A 302 -13.77 -45.88 4.76
N GLY A 303 -14.52 -45.17 5.58
CA GLY A 303 -15.24 -45.69 6.73
C GLY A 303 -16.32 -46.72 6.38
N ALA A 304 -16.93 -46.57 5.19
CA ALA A 304 -17.90 -47.51 4.62
C ALA A 304 -17.25 -48.70 3.88
N GLY A 305 -15.93 -48.83 3.88
CA GLY A 305 -15.24 -49.91 3.19
C GLY A 305 -15.13 -49.72 1.66
N GLN A 306 -15.42 -48.53 1.15
CA GLN A 306 -15.43 -48.22 -0.29
C GLN A 306 -14.47 -47.06 -0.58
N PRO A 307 -13.15 -47.22 -0.45
CA PRO A 307 -12.19 -46.12 -0.64
C PRO A 307 -12.25 -45.56 -2.04
N VAL A 308 -12.18 -44.22 -2.16
CA VAL A 308 -12.09 -43.51 -3.44
C VAL A 308 -10.70 -43.74 -4.01
N SER A 309 -10.62 -44.22 -5.27
CA SER A 309 -9.36 -44.39 -5.99
C SER A 309 -8.80 -43.03 -6.47
N GLU A 310 -7.49 -42.99 -6.77
CA GLU A 310 -6.87 -41.80 -7.38
C GLU A 310 -7.49 -41.44 -8.74
N GLN A 311 -7.87 -42.46 -9.50
CA GLN A 311 -8.55 -42.28 -10.80
C GLN A 311 -9.93 -41.64 -10.63
N GLU A 312 -10.72 -42.10 -9.65
CA GLU A 312 -12.04 -41.55 -9.33
C GLU A 312 -11.91 -40.10 -8.83
N GLU A 313 -10.94 -39.81 -7.95
CA GLU A 313 -10.64 -38.46 -7.52
C GLU A 313 -10.28 -37.54 -8.68
N ALA A 314 -9.42 -37.98 -9.61
CA ALA A 314 -9.04 -37.22 -10.78
C ALA A 314 -10.26 -36.95 -11.70
N GLN A 315 -11.15 -37.94 -11.88
CA GLN A 315 -12.38 -37.76 -12.65
C GLN A 315 -13.33 -36.73 -12.03
N ILE A 316 -13.51 -36.76 -10.72
CA ILE A 316 -14.31 -35.78 -9.96
C ILE A 316 -13.75 -34.35 -10.19
N ARG A 317 -12.44 -34.18 -10.00
CA ARG A 317 -11.77 -32.88 -10.21
C ARG A 317 -11.89 -32.39 -11.63
N GLN A 318 -11.66 -33.25 -12.63
CA GLN A 318 -11.76 -32.90 -14.05
C GLN A 318 -13.18 -32.54 -14.47
N ALA A 319 -14.20 -33.24 -13.96
CA ALA A 319 -15.59 -32.89 -14.22
C ALA A 319 -15.93 -31.50 -13.69
N PHE A 320 -15.51 -31.18 -12.47
CA PHE A 320 -15.72 -29.86 -11.87
C PHE A 320 -14.99 -28.74 -12.65
N ILE A 321 -13.74 -28.99 -13.06
CA ILE A 321 -12.95 -28.05 -13.89
C ILE A 321 -13.65 -27.79 -15.23
N ARG A 322 -14.22 -28.82 -15.88
CA ARG A 322 -14.96 -28.63 -17.13
C ARG A 322 -16.14 -27.68 -16.99
N VAL A 323 -16.86 -27.74 -15.85
CA VAL A 323 -17.94 -26.78 -15.56
C VAL A 323 -17.38 -25.37 -15.47
N LEU A 324 -16.34 -25.14 -14.65
CA LEU A 324 -15.74 -23.81 -14.46
C LEU A 324 -15.16 -23.21 -15.75
N GLN A 325 -14.62 -24.05 -16.64
CA GLN A 325 -13.99 -23.63 -17.90
C GLN A 325 -14.95 -23.57 -19.09
N ALA A 326 -16.22 -23.82 -18.88
CA ALA A 326 -17.20 -23.81 -19.96
C ALA A 326 -17.32 -22.38 -20.56
N PRO A 327 -17.13 -22.26 -21.90
CA PRO A 327 -17.03 -20.94 -22.53
C PRO A 327 -18.38 -20.27 -22.81
N THR A 328 -19.50 -20.99 -22.69
CA THR A 328 -20.85 -20.46 -22.88
C THR A 328 -21.82 -21.00 -21.82
N PRO A 329 -22.94 -20.31 -21.58
CA PRO A 329 -23.97 -20.80 -20.67
C PRO A 329 -24.49 -22.19 -21.00
N GLU A 330 -24.65 -22.53 -22.29
CA GLU A 330 -25.11 -23.84 -22.75
C GLU A 330 -24.05 -24.91 -22.44
N ALA A 331 -22.78 -24.64 -22.73
CA ALA A 331 -21.68 -25.54 -22.38
C ALA A 331 -21.57 -25.75 -20.88
N TYR A 332 -21.81 -24.70 -20.08
CA TYR A 332 -21.83 -24.77 -18.62
C TYR A 332 -22.94 -25.69 -18.11
N GLN A 333 -24.17 -25.52 -18.60
CA GLN A 333 -25.30 -26.35 -18.24
C GLN A 333 -25.09 -27.82 -18.66
N LYS A 334 -24.54 -28.05 -19.84
CA LYS A 334 -24.18 -29.39 -20.30
C LYS A 334 -23.15 -30.04 -19.38
N ALA A 335 -22.09 -29.34 -19.04
CA ALA A 335 -21.05 -29.83 -18.12
C ALA A 335 -21.58 -30.10 -16.70
N LEU A 336 -22.54 -29.28 -16.22
CA LEU A 336 -23.26 -29.55 -14.97
C LEU A 336 -24.06 -30.85 -14.99
N GLN A 337 -24.74 -31.14 -16.10
CA GLN A 337 -25.50 -32.40 -16.27
C GLN A 337 -24.58 -33.63 -16.39
N GLU A 338 -23.35 -33.42 -16.86
CA GLU A 338 -22.34 -34.47 -17.01
C GLU A 338 -21.49 -34.68 -15.73
N LEU A 339 -21.81 -34.00 -14.62
CA LEU A 339 -21.15 -34.26 -13.34
C LEU A 339 -21.40 -35.67 -12.86
N PRO A 340 -20.39 -36.39 -12.33
CA PRO A 340 -20.56 -37.72 -11.75
C PRO A 340 -21.64 -37.77 -10.66
N ASP A 341 -22.33 -38.92 -10.53
CA ASP A 341 -23.41 -39.14 -9.53
C ASP A 341 -22.98 -38.85 -8.08
N VAL A 342 -21.68 -38.90 -7.78
CA VAL A 342 -21.16 -38.54 -6.45
C VAL A 342 -21.49 -37.10 -6.04
N PHE A 343 -21.79 -36.22 -7.01
CA PHE A 343 -22.25 -34.86 -6.74
C PHE A 343 -23.74 -34.76 -6.35
N GLU A 344 -24.46 -35.86 -6.36
CA GLU A 344 -25.82 -35.94 -5.80
C GLU A 344 -25.83 -36.25 -4.30
N HIS A 345 -24.65 -36.49 -3.73
CA HIS A 345 -24.50 -36.91 -2.32
C HIS A 345 -23.61 -35.95 -1.54
N ASP A 346 -23.97 -35.70 -0.29
CA ASP A 346 -23.14 -34.98 0.65
C ASP A 346 -21.77 -35.66 0.87
N PRO A 347 -20.68 -34.90 1.00
CA PRO A 347 -20.60 -33.44 1.04
C PRO A 347 -20.44 -32.76 -0.33
N LEU A 348 -20.41 -33.48 -1.45
CA LEU A 348 -20.14 -32.93 -2.79
C LEU A 348 -21.36 -32.23 -3.40
N ALA A 349 -22.59 -32.60 -3.00
CA ALA A 349 -23.84 -32.00 -3.48
C ALA A 349 -23.82 -30.47 -3.28
N SER A 350 -23.39 -30.01 -2.13
CA SER A 350 -23.25 -28.55 -1.85
C SER A 350 -22.32 -27.81 -2.83
N ARG A 351 -21.37 -28.49 -3.48
CA ARG A 351 -20.52 -27.89 -4.52
C ARG A 351 -21.24 -27.78 -5.84
N LYS A 352 -22.08 -28.77 -6.20
CA LYS A 352 -22.98 -28.70 -7.35
C LYS A 352 -23.99 -27.56 -7.18
N ASP A 353 -24.62 -27.46 -6.00
CA ASP A 353 -25.56 -26.39 -5.70
C ASP A 353 -24.91 -25.00 -5.82
N SER A 354 -23.67 -24.86 -5.35
CA SER A 354 -22.90 -23.63 -5.52
C SER A 354 -22.65 -23.29 -6.98
N LEU A 355 -22.31 -24.27 -7.81
CA LEU A 355 -22.12 -24.04 -9.26
C LEU A 355 -23.43 -23.58 -9.92
N ILE A 356 -24.57 -24.17 -9.53
CA ILE A 356 -25.90 -23.79 -10.05
C ILE A 356 -26.24 -22.35 -9.61
N ALA A 357 -26.16 -22.08 -8.30
CA ALA A 357 -26.57 -20.80 -7.74
C ALA A 357 -25.70 -19.63 -8.22
N LYS A 358 -24.41 -19.86 -8.48
CA LYS A 358 -23.43 -18.84 -8.81
C LYS A 358 -22.94 -18.91 -10.27
N GLN A 359 -23.71 -19.52 -11.18
CA GLN A 359 -23.34 -19.62 -12.59
C GLN A 359 -22.89 -18.29 -13.19
N ALA A 360 -23.65 -17.21 -12.96
CA ALA A 360 -23.34 -15.90 -13.49
C ALA A 360 -21.95 -15.39 -13.02
N LEU A 361 -21.57 -15.65 -11.76
CA LEU A 361 -20.27 -15.26 -11.21
C LEU A 361 -19.13 -16.10 -11.79
N PHE A 362 -19.33 -17.42 -11.93
CA PHE A 362 -18.32 -18.32 -12.52
C PHE A 362 -18.12 -18.09 -14.01
N GLN A 363 -19.10 -17.53 -14.71
CA GLN A 363 -19.04 -17.27 -16.14
C GLN A 363 -18.83 -15.80 -16.50
N ALA A 364 -18.72 -14.88 -15.55
CA ALA A 364 -18.54 -13.45 -15.80
C ALA A 364 -17.36 -13.17 -16.76
N TRP A 365 -16.27 -13.93 -16.63
CA TRP A 365 -15.08 -13.83 -17.49
C TRP A 365 -15.35 -14.14 -18.98
N THR A 366 -16.44 -14.83 -19.31
CA THR A 366 -16.80 -15.12 -20.71
C THR A 366 -17.41 -13.92 -21.42
N THR A 367 -17.95 -12.97 -20.66
CA THR A 367 -18.54 -11.72 -21.16
C THR A 367 -17.62 -10.51 -20.97
N ASP A 368 -16.66 -10.61 -20.06
CA ASP A 368 -15.66 -9.58 -19.80
C ASP A 368 -14.29 -10.25 -19.65
N ASP A 369 -13.50 -10.22 -20.71
CA ASP A 369 -12.19 -10.88 -20.81
C ASP A 369 -11.09 -10.22 -19.97
N LYS A 370 -11.37 -9.06 -19.35
CA LYS A 370 -10.47 -8.39 -18.43
C LYS A 370 -10.60 -8.89 -17.00
N LEU A 371 -11.69 -9.59 -16.67
CA LEU A 371 -11.86 -10.22 -15.38
C LEU A 371 -10.84 -11.35 -15.19
N ALA A 372 -10.16 -11.35 -14.07
CA ALA A 372 -9.28 -12.45 -13.70
C ALA A 372 -10.10 -13.69 -13.34
N VAL A 373 -9.74 -14.84 -13.90
CA VAL A 373 -10.39 -16.11 -13.56
C VAL A 373 -9.94 -16.63 -12.18
N VAL A 374 -8.75 -16.23 -11.74
CA VAL A 374 -8.13 -16.67 -10.48
C VAL A 374 -7.42 -15.52 -9.76
N THR A 375 -7.32 -15.62 -8.44
CA THR A 375 -6.63 -14.63 -7.59
C THR A 375 -5.15 -14.95 -7.34
N THR A 376 -4.56 -15.90 -8.07
CA THR A 376 -3.19 -16.42 -7.85
C THR A 376 -2.11 -15.33 -7.77
N ALA A 377 -2.27 -14.22 -8.52
CA ALA A 377 -1.33 -13.11 -8.47
C ALA A 377 -1.34 -12.43 -7.10
N LEU A 378 -2.50 -12.28 -6.50
CA LEU A 378 -2.66 -11.76 -5.14
C LEU A 378 -2.18 -12.76 -4.08
N ASP A 379 -2.46 -14.07 -4.25
CA ASP A 379 -1.95 -15.12 -3.36
C ASP A 379 -0.41 -15.10 -3.28
N GLN A 380 0.25 -14.88 -4.40
CA GLN A 380 1.73 -14.74 -4.43
C GLN A 380 2.18 -13.49 -3.68
N CYS A 381 1.48 -12.38 -3.82
CA CYS A 381 1.74 -11.16 -3.07
C CYS A 381 1.54 -11.39 -1.57
N MET A 382 0.45 -12.05 -1.19
CA MET A 382 0.11 -12.37 0.20
C MET A 382 1.12 -13.31 0.89
N LYS A 383 1.86 -14.15 0.16
CA LYS A 383 2.91 -14.99 0.76
C LYS A 383 3.98 -14.17 1.48
N PHE A 384 4.36 -13.03 0.93
CA PHE A 384 5.30 -12.12 1.59
C PHE A 384 4.69 -11.49 2.84
N LEU A 385 3.41 -11.09 2.77
CA LEU A 385 2.69 -10.59 3.93
C LEU A 385 2.56 -11.64 5.03
N ASN A 386 2.29 -12.90 4.67
CA ASN A 386 2.17 -14.01 5.62
C ASN A 386 3.43 -14.18 6.46
N ARG A 387 4.59 -14.28 5.83
CA ARG A 387 5.87 -14.43 6.54
C ARG A 387 6.11 -13.26 7.48
N LYS A 388 5.76 -12.04 7.04
CA LYS A 388 5.89 -10.87 7.88
C LYS A 388 4.96 -10.91 9.09
N GLN A 389 3.69 -11.27 8.90
CA GLN A 389 2.72 -11.41 9.99
C GLN A 389 3.14 -12.52 10.97
N GLU A 390 3.64 -13.66 10.49
CA GLU A 390 4.15 -14.73 11.34
C GLU A 390 5.31 -14.26 12.24
N SER A 391 6.21 -13.41 11.69
CA SER A 391 7.31 -12.84 12.46
C SER A 391 6.87 -11.79 13.49
N MET A 392 5.73 -11.14 13.28
CA MET A 392 5.20 -10.09 14.16
C MET A 392 4.23 -10.63 15.21
N GLN A 393 3.75 -11.86 15.08
CA GLN A 393 2.84 -12.58 15.97
C GLN A 393 1.46 -11.93 16.08
N THR A 394 1.35 -10.68 16.58
CA THR A 394 0.08 -9.96 16.80
C THR A 394 0.29 -8.47 16.80
N PHE A 395 -0.76 -7.72 16.53
CA PHE A 395 -0.82 -6.27 16.70
C PHE A 395 -1.51 -5.92 18.02
N HIS A 396 -1.14 -4.78 18.61
CA HIS A 396 -1.71 -4.30 19.87
C HIS A 396 -2.94 -3.40 19.67
N SER A 397 -3.14 -2.88 18.46
CA SER A 397 -4.33 -2.12 18.09
C SER A 397 -4.59 -2.21 16.59
N PRO A 398 -5.85 -2.03 16.15
CA PRO A 398 -6.23 -1.97 14.74
C PRO A 398 -5.45 -0.90 13.97
N GLU A 399 -5.26 0.28 14.57
CA GLU A 399 -4.56 1.39 13.93
C GLU A 399 -3.09 1.04 13.67
N SER A 400 -2.44 0.37 14.63
CA SER A 400 -1.06 -0.10 14.47
C SER A 400 -0.95 -1.19 13.40
N GLY A 401 -1.92 -2.09 13.35
CA GLY A 401 -2.04 -3.12 12.32
C GLY A 401 -2.19 -2.48 10.95
N LEU A 402 -3.18 -1.60 10.80
CA LEU A 402 -3.45 -0.88 9.56
C LEU A 402 -2.23 -0.09 9.06
N ALA A 403 -1.60 0.71 9.94
CA ALA A 403 -0.42 1.48 9.56
C ALA A 403 0.73 0.57 9.09
N THR A 404 0.90 -0.60 9.72
CA THR A 404 1.92 -1.56 9.29
C THR A 404 1.59 -2.16 7.93
N MET A 405 0.32 -2.49 7.68
CA MET A 405 -0.14 -3.01 6.39
C MET A 405 0.03 -1.98 5.27
N ASN A 406 -0.34 -0.73 5.51
CA ASN A 406 -0.15 0.36 4.56
C ASN A 406 1.35 0.57 4.24
N ALA A 407 2.21 0.64 5.26
CA ALA A 407 3.65 0.80 5.06
C ALA A 407 4.25 -0.37 4.26
N TRP A 408 3.82 -1.61 4.52
CA TRP A 408 4.18 -2.79 3.73
C TRP A 408 3.74 -2.65 2.27
N ALA A 409 2.47 -2.31 2.04
CA ALA A 409 1.91 -2.20 0.70
C ALA A 409 2.59 -1.10 -0.13
N ILE A 410 2.85 0.06 0.47
CA ILE A 410 3.58 1.16 -0.17
C ILE A 410 5.00 0.73 -0.53
N THR A 411 5.73 0.13 0.42
CA THR A 411 7.09 -0.37 0.16
C THR A 411 7.08 -1.39 -0.96
N ARG A 412 6.11 -2.31 -0.98
CA ARG A 412 5.96 -3.32 -2.04
C ARG A 412 5.65 -2.71 -3.40
N ASN A 413 4.80 -1.70 -3.45
CA ASN A 413 4.44 -1.00 -4.68
C ASN A 413 5.62 -0.21 -5.28
N CYS A 414 6.51 0.30 -4.44
CA CYS A 414 7.68 1.08 -4.87
C CYS A 414 8.91 0.20 -5.14
N TRP A 415 8.95 -1.04 -4.65
CA TRP A 415 10.13 -1.90 -4.78
C TRP A 415 10.21 -2.53 -6.17
N ARG A 416 11.38 -2.40 -6.81
CA ARG A 416 11.63 -2.96 -8.15
C ARG A 416 11.80 -4.46 -8.12
N PHE A 417 11.22 -5.14 -9.10
CA PHE A 417 11.39 -6.58 -9.28
C PHE A 417 12.86 -6.91 -9.58
N LEU A 418 13.35 -8.02 -9.02
CA LEU A 418 14.72 -8.49 -9.23
C LEU A 418 14.97 -8.86 -10.70
N LYS A 419 16.24 -8.80 -11.12
CA LYS A 419 16.68 -9.24 -12.45
C LYS A 419 16.27 -10.69 -12.70
N GLY A 420 15.83 -11.01 -13.90
CA GLY A 420 15.39 -12.35 -14.30
C GLY A 420 13.87 -12.59 -14.24
N ALA A 421 13.10 -11.77 -13.54
CA ALA A 421 11.64 -11.79 -13.62
C ALA A 421 11.15 -11.11 -14.92
N LYS A 422 9.95 -11.47 -15.39
CA LYS A 422 9.33 -10.82 -16.57
C LYS A 422 9.20 -9.29 -16.47
N ARG A 423 9.25 -8.75 -15.25
CA ARG A 423 9.09 -7.33 -14.91
C ARG A 423 10.37 -6.74 -14.30
N ALA A 424 11.54 -7.37 -14.57
CA ALA A 424 12.80 -7.02 -13.95
C ALA A 424 13.17 -5.53 -14.12
N GLY A 425 13.59 -4.93 -13.04
CA GLY A 425 14.07 -3.55 -13.01
C GLY A 425 12.98 -2.48 -12.85
N LEU A 426 11.69 -2.85 -12.89
CA LEU A 426 10.56 -1.94 -12.67
C LEU A 426 9.83 -2.30 -11.37
N SER A 427 9.32 -1.29 -10.68
CA SER A 427 8.38 -1.48 -9.57
C SER A 427 6.94 -1.65 -10.08
N PRO A 428 6.01 -2.16 -9.26
CA PRO A 428 4.59 -2.15 -9.58
C PRO A 428 4.06 -0.77 -10.00
N LEU A 429 4.50 0.30 -9.33
CA LEU A 429 4.12 1.67 -9.67
C LEU A 429 4.63 2.09 -11.05
N GLU A 430 5.92 1.81 -11.37
CA GLU A 430 6.48 2.09 -12.70
C GLU A 430 5.78 1.27 -13.80
N LEU A 431 5.41 0.03 -13.52
CA LEU A 431 4.60 -0.79 -14.44
C LEU A 431 3.20 -0.21 -14.68
N ALA A 432 2.64 0.47 -13.68
CA ALA A 432 1.36 1.16 -13.75
C ALA A 432 1.45 2.55 -14.40
N GLY A 433 2.64 2.96 -14.85
CA GLY A 433 2.87 4.23 -15.54
C GLY A 433 3.24 5.40 -14.61
N ALA A 434 3.54 5.15 -13.34
CA ALA A 434 4.04 6.19 -12.45
C ALA A 434 5.38 6.74 -12.94
N ASP A 435 5.51 8.05 -12.97
CA ASP A 435 6.79 8.73 -13.18
C ASP A 435 7.28 9.30 -11.84
N PHE A 436 8.43 8.82 -11.39
CA PHE A 436 9.06 9.31 -10.16
C PHE A 436 9.84 10.62 -10.37
N LEU A 437 9.94 11.11 -11.61
CA LEU A 437 10.65 12.36 -11.98
C LEU A 437 12.10 12.40 -11.46
N GLY A 438 12.73 11.24 -11.31
CA GLY A 438 14.07 11.13 -10.70
C GLY A 438 14.10 11.36 -9.18
N ILE A 439 12.95 11.53 -8.51
CA ILE A 439 12.87 11.74 -7.08
C ILE A 439 12.77 10.36 -6.37
N PRO A 440 13.56 10.10 -5.32
CA PRO A 440 13.42 8.88 -4.53
C PRO A 440 11.99 8.72 -3.99
N TRP A 441 11.43 7.51 -4.07
CA TRP A 441 10.02 7.26 -3.73
C TRP A 441 9.67 7.62 -2.28
N MET A 442 10.62 7.48 -1.35
CA MET A 442 10.39 7.87 0.04
C MET A 442 10.25 9.38 0.22
N GLN A 443 10.94 10.18 -0.61
CA GLN A 443 10.73 11.63 -0.64
C GLN A 443 9.36 11.98 -1.20
N LEU A 444 8.91 11.27 -2.25
CA LEU A 444 7.56 11.42 -2.80
C LEU A 444 6.51 11.05 -1.76
N ALA A 445 6.66 9.94 -1.05
CA ALA A 445 5.76 9.56 0.04
C ALA A 445 5.71 10.63 1.15
N ASN A 446 6.85 11.23 1.51
CA ASN A 446 6.91 12.33 2.47
C ASN A 446 6.16 13.58 1.97
N LEU A 447 6.30 13.92 0.69
CA LEU A 447 5.56 15.03 0.08
C LEU A 447 4.05 14.77 0.09
N VAL A 448 3.63 13.56 -0.30
CA VAL A 448 2.21 13.15 -0.30
C VAL A 448 1.62 13.20 1.11
N LEU A 449 2.32 12.69 2.11
CA LEU A 449 1.89 12.76 3.52
C LEU A 449 1.73 14.19 4.03
N CYS A 450 2.53 15.12 3.51
CA CYS A 450 2.47 16.52 3.92
C CYS A 450 1.37 17.32 3.21
N ALA A 451 0.92 16.89 2.04
CA ALA A 451 0.13 17.72 1.13
C ALA A 451 -1.03 17.01 0.41
N TRP A 452 -1.42 15.80 0.84
CA TRP A 452 -2.37 14.95 0.10
C TRP A 452 -3.59 15.66 -0.45
N SER A 453 -4.25 16.49 0.34
CA SER A 453 -5.49 17.19 -0.08
C SER A 453 -5.30 18.22 -1.21
N THR A 454 -4.06 18.61 -1.50
CA THR A 454 -3.72 19.62 -2.51
C THR A 454 -2.95 19.03 -3.70
N LEU A 455 -2.49 17.78 -3.60
CA LEU A 455 -1.58 17.16 -4.58
C LEU A 455 -2.24 16.90 -5.93
N ALA A 456 -3.52 16.55 -5.96
CA ALA A 456 -4.25 16.28 -7.19
C ALA A 456 -4.28 17.49 -8.16
N LEU A 457 -4.09 18.70 -7.62
CA LEU A 457 -4.07 19.94 -8.40
C LEU A 457 -2.66 20.42 -8.75
N ALA A 458 -1.63 20.00 -8.00
CA ALA A 458 -0.31 20.64 -8.01
C ALA A 458 0.85 19.76 -8.48
N ALA A 459 0.64 18.45 -8.66
CA ALA A 459 1.73 17.51 -8.96
C ALA A 459 2.56 17.89 -10.19
N GLY A 460 1.93 18.44 -11.24
CA GLY A 460 2.64 18.90 -12.43
C GLY A 460 3.46 20.17 -12.23
N VAL A 461 3.10 21.05 -11.31
CA VAL A 461 3.72 22.38 -11.19
C VAL A 461 4.86 22.40 -10.17
N LEU A 462 4.71 21.72 -9.04
CA LEU A 462 5.73 21.73 -7.97
C LEU A 462 6.85 20.69 -8.17
N LEU A 463 6.56 19.61 -8.92
CA LEU A 463 7.53 18.55 -9.20
C LEU A 463 8.30 18.78 -10.51
N VAL A 464 7.71 19.49 -11.48
CA VAL A 464 8.28 19.69 -12.84
C VAL A 464 9.04 21.02 -12.97
N SER A 465 8.90 21.96 -12.06
CA SER A 465 9.66 23.23 -12.09
C SER A 465 11.09 23.06 -11.53
N THR A 466 11.83 22.08 -12.05
CA THR A 466 13.28 21.92 -11.78
C THR A 466 14.10 22.49 -12.92
#